data_62b7b9a9e99a729f39a2af33f6e316ac
#
_entry.id   62b7b9a9e99a729f39a2af33f6e316ac
#
_cell.length_a   1.000
_cell.length_b   1.000
_cell.length_c   1.000
_cell.angle_alpha   90.00
_cell.angle_beta   90.00
_cell.angle_gamma   90.00
#
_symmetry.space_group_name_H-M   'P 1'
#
loop_
_entity.id
_entity.type
_entity.pdbx_description
1 polymer ?
#
loop_
_entity_poly.entity_id
_entity_poly.type
_entity_poly.pdbx_seq_one_letter_code
_entity_poly.pdbx_strand_id
1 'polypeptide(L)'
;MRNYNWQHQQLMSRQMQSTPLVICVLDKFASGGGLLRTYAGQDVSFALQVKYSFAGHLGEGGEDLRNWVESNGNFSCVLTGPTTLQADVVYQGAGTFVFFYKPVLAGKYLVSVRLGSGDVPGSPFESYVEPGATDTAACSASGLGLLCAEAGVEATFNIISRDHYKNQRTCGGDNYEVALTGPVCFNASITDCNNGRYIAKYNCIMCGDYYVNLRRDGVPITGSPFVLSVVAGKTHGPRNKFPKSS
;
A
#
# COMPACT_ATOMS: atom_id res chain seq x y z
N MET A 1 -35.83 -49.32 -3.99
CA MET A 1 -35.56 -47.89 -4.07
C MET A 1 -34.14 -47.44 -3.77
N ARG A 2 -33.26 -48.22 -3.13
CA ARG A 2 -31.87 -47.81 -2.82
C ARG A 2 -30.88 -47.92 -4.02
N ASN A 3 -31.14 -48.73 -5.02
CA ASN A 3 -30.24 -48.91 -6.17
C ASN A 3 -30.35 -47.84 -7.26
N TYR A 4 -31.48 -47.10 -7.31
CA TYR A 4 -31.69 -46.06 -8.32
C TYR A 4 -30.85 -44.80 -8.04
N ASN A 5 -30.64 -44.51 -6.75
CA ASN A 5 -29.90 -43.33 -6.32
C ASN A 5 -28.37 -43.47 -6.54
N TRP A 6 -27.82 -44.68 -6.41
CA TRP A 6 -26.38 -44.95 -6.56
C TRP A 6 -25.93 -44.91 -8.03
N GLN A 7 -26.72 -45.44 -8.93
CA GLN A 7 -26.46 -45.37 -10.37
C GLN A 7 -26.58 -43.93 -10.91
N HIS A 8 -27.52 -43.14 -10.37
CA HIS A 8 -27.72 -41.74 -10.75
C HIS A 8 -26.52 -40.89 -10.27
N GLN A 9 -26.00 -41.12 -9.06
CA GLN A 9 -24.82 -40.46 -8.56
C GLN A 9 -23.52 -40.82 -9.31
N GLN A 10 -23.35 -42.08 -9.70
CA GLN A 10 -22.21 -42.50 -10.54
C GLN A 10 -22.29 -41.95 -11.98
N LEU A 11 -23.49 -41.86 -12.54
CA LEU A 11 -23.70 -41.26 -13.85
C LEU A 11 -23.43 -39.75 -13.81
N MET A 12 -23.88 -39.05 -12.76
CA MET A 12 -23.64 -37.64 -12.55
C MET A 12 -22.14 -37.33 -12.35
N SER A 13 -21.42 -38.12 -11.54
CA SER A 13 -20.00 -37.95 -11.34
C SER A 13 -19.16 -38.24 -12.60
N ARG A 14 -19.57 -39.21 -13.45
CA ARG A 14 -18.91 -39.48 -14.73
C ARG A 14 -19.20 -38.41 -15.79
N GLN A 15 -20.38 -37.81 -15.80
CA GLN A 15 -20.75 -36.76 -16.75
C GLN A 15 -20.22 -35.40 -16.36
N MET A 16 -20.02 -35.10 -15.06
CA MET A 16 -19.31 -33.90 -14.61
C MET A 16 -17.86 -33.84 -15.10
N GLN A 17 -17.21 -34.99 -15.32
CA GLN A 17 -15.84 -35.04 -15.83
C GLN A 17 -15.72 -34.65 -17.33
N SER A 18 -16.82 -34.61 -18.06
CA SER A 18 -16.84 -34.32 -19.51
C SER A 18 -17.47 -32.98 -19.91
N THR A 19 -18.00 -32.21 -18.95
CA THR A 19 -18.63 -30.91 -19.21
C THR A 19 -17.71 -29.74 -18.88
N PRO A 20 -17.58 -28.74 -19.75
CA PRO A 20 -16.77 -27.55 -19.45
C PRO A 20 -17.37 -26.81 -18.26
N LEU A 21 -16.57 -26.59 -17.22
CA LEU A 21 -16.91 -25.74 -16.09
C LEU A 21 -16.82 -24.28 -16.52
N VAL A 22 -17.93 -23.56 -16.48
CA VAL A 22 -17.94 -22.12 -16.72
C VAL A 22 -17.69 -21.41 -15.39
N ILE A 23 -16.52 -20.83 -15.26
CA ILE A 23 -16.15 -20.01 -14.09
C ILE A 23 -16.42 -18.55 -14.44
N CYS A 24 -17.32 -17.90 -13.71
CA CYS A 24 -17.59 -16.48 -13.83
C CYS A 24 -17.13 -15.78 -12.56
N VAL A 25 -16.29 -14.77 -12.71
CA VAL A 25 -16.01 -13.84 -11.62
C VAL A 25 -17.20 -12.90 -11.53
N LEU A 26 -18.04 -13.11 -10.54
CA LEU A 26 -19.15 -12.23 -10.25
C LEU A 26 -18.78 -11.30 -9.11
N ASP A 27 -18.94 -10.05 -9.41
CA ASP A 27 -18.99 -8.87 -8.57
C ASP A 27 -18.28 -8.86 -7.21
N LYS A 28 -17.57 -7.79 -7.09
CA LYS A 28 -16.97 -7.23 -5.88
C LYS A 28 -18.01 -7.22 -4.76
N PHE A 29 -17.84 -8.05 -3.75
CA PHE A 29 -18.56 -7.83 -2.51
C PHE A 29 -18.17 -6.45 -1.94
N ALA A 30 -19.18 -5.67 -1.59
CA ALA A 30 -19.17 -4.22 -1.43
C ALA A 30 -18.39 -3.67 -0.21
N SER A 31 -17.52 -4.40 0.41
CA SER A 31 -16.75 -3.88 1.57
C SER A 31 -15.24 -3.74 1.33
N GLY A 32 -14.87 -3.54 0.11
CA GLY A 32 -13.49 -3.22 -0.27
C GLY A 32 -13.18 -3.81 -1.63
N GLY A 33 -13.05 -3.00 -2.67
CA GLY A 33 -12.84 -3.39 -4.06
C GLY A 33 -11.64 -4.33 -4.32
N GLY A 34 -11.69 -5.52 -3.74
CA GLY A 34 -10.59 -6.44 -3.50
C GLY A 34 -9.76 -6.86 -4.70
N LEU A 35 -10.32 -6.77 -5.91
CA LEU A 35 -9.55 -7.07 -7.13
C LEU A 35 -9.03 -5.83 -7.84
N LEU A 36 -9.41 -4.59 -7.44
CA LEU A 36 -8.99 -3.40 -8.16
C LEU A 36 -8.12 -2.47 -7.32
N ARG A 37 -8.61 -2.06 -6.15
CA ARG A 37 -7.90 -1.10 -5.30
C ARG A 37 -8.25 -1.33 -3.84
N THR A 38 -7.23 -1.38 -2.98
CA THR A 38 -7.35 -1.53 -1.53
C THR A 38 -6.24 -0.76 -0.82
N TYR A 39 -6.24 -0.76 0.51
CA TYR A 39 -5.21 -0.10 1.32
C TYR A 39 -4.38 -1.13 2.10
N ALA A 40 -3.10 -0.81 2.31
CA ALA A 40 -2.21 -1.63 3.10
C ALA A 40 -2.75 -1.83 4.53
N GLY A 41 -2.72 -3.08 4.99
CA GLY A 41 -3.25 -3.49 6.30
C GLY A 41 -4.75 -3.72 6.38
N GLN A 42 -5.49 -3.51 5.30
CA GLN A 42 -6.91 -3.80 5.24
C GLN A 42 -7.15 -5.28 4.95
N ASP A 43 -8.12 -5.88 5.64
CA ASP A 43 -8.61 -7.21 5.30
C ASP A 43 -9.45 -7.11 4.02
N VAL A 44 -9.09 -7.91 3.03
CA VAL A 44 -9.66 -7.86 1.69
C VAL A 44 -10.25 -9.20 1.34
N SER A 45 -11.39 -9.18 0.66
CA SER A 45 -11.98 -10.38 0.10
C SER A 45 -12.56 -10.13 -1.29
N PHE A 46 -12.61 -11.19 -2.07
CA PHE A 46 -13.38 -11.26 -3.32
C PHE A 46 -14.00 -12.64 -3.47
N ALA A 47 -15.09 -12.73 -4.24
CA ALA A 47 -15.78 -13.97 -4.47
C ALA A 47 -15.62 -14.44 -5.93
N LEU A 48 -15.53 -15.76 -6.08
CA LEU A 48 -15.60 -16.46 -7.35
C LEU A 48 -16.87 -17.29 -7.37
N GLN A 49 -17.74 -17.05 -8.35
CA GLN A 49 -18.92 -17.86 -8.58
C GLN A 49 -18.61 -18.95 -9.60
N VAL A 50 -18.76 -20.18 -9.21
CA VAL A 50 -18.62 -21.34 -10.10
C VAL A 50 -20.00 -21.80 -10.55
N LYS A 51 -20.20 -21.85 -11.85
CA LYS A 51 -21.42 -22.40 -12.47
C LYS A 51 -21.02 -23.57 -13.35
N TYR A 52 -21.81 -24.60 -13.33
CA TYR A 52 -21.62 -25.74 -14.23
C TYR A 52 -22.81 -25.85 -15.19
N SER A 53 -22.54 -26.34 -16.38
CA SER A 53 -23.60 -26.64 -17.38
C SER A 53 -23.69 -28.16 -17.52
N PHE A 54 -24.89 -28.69 -17.31
CA PHE A 54 -25.18 -30.09 -17.55
C PHE A 54 -26.35 -30.17 -18.54
N ALA A 55 -26.14 -30.85 -19.65
CA ALA A 55 -27.17 -31.07 -20.71
C ALA A 55 -27.90 -29.78 -21.14
N GLY A 56 -27.19 -28.63 -21.19
CA GLY A 56 -27.77 -27.34 -21.56
C GLY A 56 -28.47 -26.57 -20.42
N HIS A 57 -28.48 -27.11 -19.21
CA HIS A 57 -29.00 -26.41 -18.03
C HIS A 57 -27.85 -25.87 -17.18
N LEU A 58 -27.94 -24.58 -16.82
CA LEU A 58 -27.02 -23.94 -15.86
C LEU A 58 -27.47 -24.30 -14.44
N GLY A 59 -26.60 -24.96 -13.65
CA GLY A 59 -26.82 -25.25 -12.23
C GLY A 59 -26.03 -24.36 -11.33
N GLU A 60 -26.64 -23.88 -10.24
CA GLU A 60 -25.92 -23.26 -9.12
C GLU A 60 -25.52 -24.38 -8.15
N GLY A 61 -24.22 -24.42 -7.81
CA GLY A 61 -23.59 -25.54 -7.15
C GLY A 61 -24.18 -25.91 -5.79
N GLY A 62 -24.35 -27.23 -5.60
CA GLY A 62 -24.62 -27.88 -4.34
C GLY A 62 -23.38 -28.63 -3.82
N GLU A 63 -23.60 -29.59 -2.93
CA GLU A 63 -22.55 -30.46 -2.36
C GLU A 63 -21.75 -31.21 -3.44
N ASP A 64 -22.40 -31.57 -4.56
CA ASP A 64 -21.77 -32.21 -5.71
C ASP A 64 -20.69 -31.34 -6.37
N LEU A 65 -20.88 -30.03 -6.43
CA LEU A 65 -19.86 -29.10 -6.97
C LEU A 65 -18.67 -28.99 -6.02
N ARG A 66 -18.91 -28.94 -4.71
CA ARG A 66 -17.84 -28.95 -3.72
C ARG A 66 -16.96 -30.21 -3.87
N ASN A 67 -17.58 -31.37 -3.90
CA ASN A 67 -16.91 -32.66 -4.07
C ASN A 67 -16.13 -32.73 -5.40
N TRP A 68 -16.70 -32.14 -6.48
CA TRP A 68 -16.03 -32.06 -7.77
C TRP A 68 -14.78 -31.16 -7.70
N VAL A 69 -14.88 -29.99 -7.07
CA VAL A 69 -13.74 -29.08 -6.87
C VAL A 69 -12.65 -29.77 -6.06
N GLU A 70 -13.00 -30.41 -4.95
CA GLU A 70 -12.06 -31.16 -4.10
C GLU A 70 -11.36 -32.30 -4.87
N SER A 71 -12.09 -32.97 -5.80
CA SER A 71 -11.54 -34.06 -6.62
C SER A 71 -10.67 -33.58 -7.77
N ASN A 72 -10.86 -32.35 -8.27
CA ASN A 72 -10.08 -31.76 -9.37
C ASN A 72 -8.95 -30.82 -8.92
N GLY A 73 -8.66 -30.80 -7.62
CA GLY A 73 -7.70 -29.91 -6.99
C GLY A 73 -8.36 -28.62 -6.50
N ASN A 74 -8.13 -28.31 -5.25
CA ASN A 74 -8.72 -27.14 -4.60
C ASN A 74 -8.37 -25.83 -5.30
N PHE A 75 -9.21 -24.80 -5.09
CA PHE A 75 -8.84 -23.46 -5.48
C PHE A 75 -7.63 -22.98 -4.69
N SER A 76 -6.74 -22.30 -5.38
CA SER A 76 -5.63 -21.56 -4.79
C SER A 76 -5.59 -20.16 -5.36
N CYS A 77 -5.13 -19.22 -4.54
CA CYS A 77 -4.94 -17.84 -4.99
C CYS A 77 -3.64 -17.30 -4.44
N VAL A 78 -2.77 -16.87 -5.35
CA VAL A 78 -1.47 -16.27 -5.04
C VAL A 78 -1.42 -14.86 -5.60
N LEU A 79 -1.05 -13.91 -4.76
CA LEU A 79 -0.79 -12.53 -5.15
C LEU A 79 0.71 -12.33 -5.27
N THR A 80 1.16 -11.91 -6.44
CA THR A 80 2.58 -11.63 -6.73
C THR A 80 2.76 -10.15 -7.01
N GLY A 81 3.65 -9.49 -6.27
CA GLY A 81 3.88 -8.04 -6.37
C GLY A 81 5.07 -7.63 -5.50
N PRO A 82 4.98 -6.51 -4.75
CA PRO A 82 6.02 -6.09 -3.80
C PRO A 82 6.38 -7.18 -2.79
N THR A 83 5.43 -8.05 -2.48
CA THR A 83 5.63 -9.31 -1.77
C THR A 83 4.71 -10.38 -2.38
N THR A 84 4.97 -11.65 -2.04
CA THR A 84 4.08 -12.75 -2.41
C THR A 84 3.18 -13.09 -1.23
N LEU A 85 1.86 -13.15 -1.49
CA LEU A 85 0.84 -13.50 -0.51
C LEU A 85 0.02 -14.67 -1.04
N GLN A 86 -0.40 -15.55 -0.15
CA GLN A 86 -1.39 -16.57 -0.43
C GLN A 86 -2.71 -16.18 0.23
N ALA A 87 -3.81 -16.27 -0.53
CA ALA A 87 -5.14 -16.01 0.01
C ALA A 87 -5.73 -17.30 0.61
N ASP A 88 -6.46 -17.15 1.71
CA ASP A 88 -7.30 -18.20 2.25
C ASP A 88 -8.56 -18.34 1.40
N VAL A 89 -9.06 -19.56 1.23
CA VAL A 89 -10.23 -19.86 0.38
C VAL A 89 -11.29 -20.56 1.21
N VAL A 90 -12.51 -20.02 1.18
CA VAL A 90 -13.65 -20.58 1.92
C VAL A 90 -14.82 -20.79 0.96
N TYR A 91 -15.38 -22.00 0.95
CA TYR A 91 -16.63 -22.29 0.24
C TYR A 91 -17.83 -21.84 1.07
N GLN A 92 -18.67 -20.98 0.51
CA GLN A 92 -19.86 -20.45 1.19
C GLN A 92 -21.18 -21.08 0.75
N GLY A 93 -21.13 -22.07 -0.14
CA GLY A 93 -22.33 -22.69 -0.71
C GLY A 93 -22.74 -22.10 -2.07
N ALA A 94 -23.70 -22.72 -2.74
CA ALA A 94 -24.23 -22.31 -4.04
C ALA A 94 -23.17 -21.98 -5.09
N GLY A 95 -22.03 -22.71 -5.07
CA GLY A 95 -20.92 -22.49 -6.01
C GLY A 95 -20.04 -21.26 -5.71
N THR A 96 -20.22 -20.61 -4.56
CA THR A 96 -19.46 -19.42 -4.17
C THR A 96 -18.22 -19.78 -3.36
N PHE A 97 -17.07 -19.36 -3.84
CA PHE A 97 -15.76 -19.44 -3.15
C PHE A 97 -15.31 -18.02 -2.83
N VAL A 98 -14.98 -17.76 -1.56
CA VAL A 98 -14.50 -16.45 -1.11
C VAL A 98 -13.03 -16.57 -0.75
N PHE A 99 -12.24 -15.65 -1.27
CA PHE A 99 -10.81 -15.52 -1.06
C PHE A 99 -10.54 -14.36 -0.12
N PHE A 100 -9.73 -14.60 0.91
CA PHE A 100 -9.37 -13.61 1.92
C PHE A 100 -7.86 -13.40 1.94
N TYR A 101 -7.42 -12.16 1.99
CA TYR A 101 -6.00 -11.81 2.12
C TYR A 101 -5.83 -10.44 2.77
N LYS A 102 -4.62 -10.16 3.28
CA LYS A 102 -4.27 -8.90 3.92
C LYS A 102 -2.93 -8.40 3.41
N PRO A 103 -2.90 -7.50 2.41
CA PRO A 103 -1.67 -6.94 1.90
C PRO A 103 -1.16 -5.86 2.85
N VAL A 104 0.15 -5.84 3.13
CA VAL A 104 0.79 -4.83 3.99
C VAL A 104 1.76 -3.94 3.21
N LEU A 105 2.24 -4.36 2.05
CA LEU A 105 3.08 -3.54 1.18
C LEU A 105 2.25 -2.93 0.06
N ALA A 106 2.39 -1.63 -0.14
CA ALA A 106 1.74 -0.89 -1.21
C ALA A 106 2.39 -1.18 -2.56
N GLY A 107 1.58 -1.21 -3.62
CA GLY A 107 2.04 -1.43 -4.98
C GLY A 107 1.06 -2.23 -5.83
N LYS A 108 1.49 -2.57 -7.03
CA LYS A 108 0.74 -3.40 -7.96
C LYS A 108 0.95 -4.88 -7.65
N TYR A 109 -0.15 -5.64 -7.60
CA TYR A 109 -0.17 -7.09 -7.47
C TYR A 109 -0.87 -7.74 -8.66
N LEU A 110 -0.40 -8.92 -9.03
CA LEU A 110 -1.08 -9.86 -9.91
C LEU A 110 -1.70 -10.96 -9.07
N VAL A 111 -3.02 -11.07 -9.14
CA VAL A 111 -3.81 -12.04 -8.37
C VAL A 111 -4.08 -13.25 -9.26
N SER A 112 -3.33 -14.31 -9.05
CA SER A 112 -3.42 -15.56 -9.81
C SER A 112 -4.35 -16.53 -9.08
N VAL A 113 -5.51 -16.82 -9.67
CA VAL A 113 -6.48 -17.77 -9.14
C VAL A 113 -6.43 -19.04 -9.99
N ARG A 114 -6.31 -20.19 -9.34
CA ARG A 114 -6.16 -21.50 -10.00
C ARG A 114 -7.10 -22.53 -9.39
N LEU A 115 -7.53 -23.46 -10.22
CA LEU A 115 -8.18 -24.71 -9.79
C LEU A 115 -7.26 -25.88 -10.19
N GLY A 116 -6.69 -26.54 -9.20
CA GLY A 116 -5.64 -27.55 -9.44
C GLY A 116 -4.46 -26.94 -10.19
N SER A 117 -4.13 -27.46 -11.37
CA SER A 117 -3.05 -26.97 -12.23
C SER A 117 -3.48 -25.88 -13.24
N GLY A 118 -4.80 -25.63 -13.39
CA GLY A 118 -5.35 -24.71 -14.39
C GLY A 118 -5.65 -23.33 -13.82
N ASP A 119 -5.40 -22.28 -14.62
CA ASP A 119 -5.81 -20.91 -14.27
C ASP A 119 -7.31 -20.75 -14.53
N VAL A 120 -7.99 -19.99 -13.66
CA VAL A 120 -9.38 -19.59 -13.93
C VAL A 120 -9.42 -18.56 -15.06
N PRO A 121 -10.51 -18.52 -15.88
CA PRO A 121 -10.65 -17.53 -16.94
C PRO A 121 -10.46 -16.10 -16.44
N GLY A 122 -9.59 -15.33 -17.09
CA GLY A 122 -9.25 -13.96 -16.73
C GLY A 122 -8.12 -13.81 -15.69
N SER A 123 -7.65 -14.91 -15.10
CA SER A 123 -6.45 -14.91 -14.25
C SER A 123 -5.18 -14.77 -15.12
N PRO A 124 -4.16 -14.00 -14.64
CA PRO A 124 -4.13 -13.21 -13.40
C PRO A 124 -4.87 -11.86 -13.52
N PHE A 125 -5.47 -11.42 -12.39
CA PHE A 125 -6.11 -10.10 -12.27
C PHE A 125 -5.15 -9.07 -11.72
N GLU A 126 -5.28 -7.80 -12.12
CA GLU A 126 -4.50 -6.71 -11.55
C GLU A 126 -5.20 -6.13 -10.31
N SER A 127 -4.43 -5.93 -9.24
CA SER A 127 -4.88 -5.28 -8.01
C SER A 127 -3.86 -4.23 -7.58
N TYR A 128 -4.34 -3.11 -7.03
CA TYR A 128 -3.49 -2.04 -6.55
C TYR A 128 -3.72 -1.83 -5.06
N VAL A 129 -2.63 -1.93 -4.29
CA VAL A 129 -2.61 -1.66 -2.86
C VAL A 129 -2.03 -0.27 -2.64
N GLU A 130 -2.86 0.64 -2.13
CA GLU A 130 -2.45 1.99 -1.76
C GLU A 130 -1.89 1.99 -0.34
N PRO A 131 -0.99 2.94 0.01
CA PRO A 131 -0.56 3.14 1.38
C PRO A 131 -1.75 3.47 2.29
N GLY A 132 -1.75 2.95 3.51
CA GLY A 132 -2.72 3.27 4.55
C GLY A 132 -2.67 4.73 5.01
N ALA A 133 -3.40 5.09 6.07
CA ALA A 133 -3.32 6.41 6.69
C ALA A 133 -1.90 6.69 7.24
N THR A 134 -1.50 7.97 7.25
CA THR A 134 -0.19 8.38 7.75
C THR A 134 -0.04 8.05 9.23
N ASP A 135 1.02 7.34 9.57
CA ASP A 135 1.46 7.06 10.94
C ASP A 135 2.64 7.97 11.29
N THR A 136 2.43 8.87 12.25
CA THR A 136 3.45 9.86 12.66
C THR A 136 4.75 9.18 13.13
N ALA A 137 4.66 8.02 13.79
CA ALA A 137 5.83 7.27 14.25
C ALA A 137 6.61 6.62 13.11
N ALA A 138 5.97 6.35 11.96
CA ALA A 138 6.62 5.77 10.78
C ALA A 138 7.20 6.85 9.84
N CYS A 139 6.80 8.12 10.00
CA CYS A 139 7.34 9.23 9.22
C CYS A 139 8.82 9.46 9.49
N SER A 140 9.53 9.99 8.50
CA SER A 140 10.97 10.25 8.60
C SER A 140 11.32 11.61 8.01
N ALA A 141 12.43 12.19 8.50
CA ALA A 141 13.02 13.38 7.91
C ALA A 141 14.47 13.13 7.55
N SER A 142 14.97 13.76 6.49
CA SER A 142 16.34 13.57 6.00
C SER A 142 16.80 14.78 5.18
N GLY A 143 18.10 15.01 5.18
CA GLY A 143 18.76 16.07 4.41
C GLY A 143 19.77 16.83 5.23
N LEU A 144 20.71 17.52 4.56
CA LEU A 144 21.78 18.26 5.22
C LEU A 144 21.25 19.34 6.16
N GLY A 145 20.10 19.99 5.79
CA GLY A 145 19.46 20.99 6.63
C GLY A 145 18.91 20.50 7.97
N LEU A 146 18.99 19.19 8.30
CA LEU A 146 18.74 18.68 9.65
C LEU A 146 20.01 18.54 10.49
N LEU A 147 21.18 18.64 9.88
CA LEU A 147 22.47 18.38 10.53
C LEU A 147 23.33 19.64 10.59
N CYS A 148 23.43 20.37 9.48
CA CYS A 148 24.25 21.57 9.38
C CYS A 148 23.63 22.59 8.41
N ALA A 149 23.87 23.87 8.67
CA ALA A 149 23.52 24.99 7.83
C ALA A 149 24.54 26.11 7.95
N GLU A 150 24.48 27.09 7.05
CA GLU A 150 25.29 28.31 7.07
C GLU A 150 24.39 29.52 7.36
N ALA A 151 24.80 30.39 8.28
CA ALA A 151 23.99 31.57 8.62
C ALA A 151 23.86 32.50 7.41
N GLY A 152 22.63 32.93 7.14
CA GLY A 152 22.29 33.76 5.98
C GLY A 152 22.03 32.98 4.69
N VAL A 153 22.17 31.65 4.69
CA VAL A 153 21.92 30.79 3.52
C VAL A 153 20.66 29.94 3.76
N GLU A 154 19.80 29.85 2.73
CA GLU A 154 18.62 28.97 2.79
C GLU A 154 19.06 27.50 2.90
N ALA A 155 18.54 26.81 3.90
CA ALA A 155 18.72 25.39 4.11
C ALA A 155 17.40 24.62 3.94
N THR A 156 17.48 23.39 3.47
CA THR A 156 16.32 22.55 3.20
C THR A 156 16.52 21.13 3.69
N PHE A 157 15.41 20.48 4.05
CA PHE A 157 15.35 19.05 4.30
C PHE A 157 14.03 18.46 3.85
N ASN A 158 13.99 17.14 3.71
CA ASN A 158 12.80 16.42 3.26
C ASN A 158 12.11 15.75 4.44
N ILE A 159 10.77 15.72 4.39
CA ILE A 159 9.92 14.95 5.27
C ILE A 159 9.19 13.94 4.38
N ILE A 160 9.14 12.67 4.81
CA ILE A 160 8.46 11.59 4.11
C ILE A 160 7.37 11.04 5.00
N SER A 161 6.13 11.19 4.57
CA SER A 161 4.97 10.57 5.19
C SER A 161 4.92 9.09 4.86
N ARG A 162 4.68 8.27 5.89
CA ARG A 162 4.54 6.83 5.77
C ARG A 162 3.35 6.32 6.55
N ASP A 163 2.77 5.22 6.10
CA ASP A 163 1.77 4.48 6.86
C ASP A 163 2.42 3.60 7.95
N HIS A 164 1.58 2.92 8.73
CA HIS A 164 2.01 2.01 9.80
C HIS A 164 2.97 0.90 9.32
N TYR A 165 2.84 0.46 8.08
CA TYR A 165 3.69 -0.56 7.47
C TYR A 165 4.91 0.02 6.76
N LYS A 166 5.19 1.32 6.95
CA LYS A 166 6.30 2.08 6.36
C LYS A 166 6.19 2.29 4.84
N ASN A 167 5.04 2.05 4.23
CA ASN A 167 4.81 2.45 2.85
C ASN A 167 4.80 3.97 2.75
N GLN A 168 5.52 4.55 1.79
CA GLN A 168 5.44 5.97 1.53
C GLN A 168 4.05 6.33 1.01
N ARG A 169 3.47 7.41 1.54
CA ARG A 169 2.20 7.95 1.05
C ARG A 169 2.34 8.40 -0.40
N THR A 170 1.26 8.25 -1.17
CA THR A 170 1.18 8.65 -2.58
C THR A 170 0.43 9.96 -2.78
N CYS A 171 -0.07 10.56 -1.70
CA CYS A 171 -0.78 11.84 -1.70
C CYS A 171 -0.25 12.75 -0.59
N GLY A 172 -0.51 14.04 -0.72
CA GLY A 172 -0.25 15.05 0.29
C GLY A 172 -1.40 15.20 1.30
N GLY A 173 -1.42 16.33 1.99
CA GLY A 173 -2.47 16.74 2.92
C GLY A 173 -2.16 16.49 4.39
N ASP A 174 -0.97 16.00 4.74
CA ASP A 174 -0.53 15.93 6.14
C ASP A 174 -0.13 17.31 6.65
N ASN A 175 -0.52 17.63 7.88
CA ASN A 175 -0.20 18.90 8.51
C ASN A 175 1.09 18.78 9.33
N TYR A 176 2.20 19.25 8.77
CA TYR A 176 3.50 19.29 9.43
C TYR A 176 3.81 20.69 9.96
N GLU A 177 4.48 20.75 11.11
CA GLU A 177 5.01 21.93 11.75
C GLU A 177 6.49 21.73 12.04
N VAL A 178 7.31 22.73 11.69
CA VAL A 178 8.75 22.72 11.94
C VAL A 178 9.14 23.99 12.67
N ALA A 179 9.45 23.88 13.95
CA ALA A 179 9.93 24.98 14.78
C ALA A 179 11.41 24.80 15.11
N LEU A 180 12.23 25.82 14.84
CA LEU A 180 13.63 25.88 15.22
C LEU A 180 13.77 26.70 16.50
N THR A 181 14.40 26.09 17.52
CA THR A 181 14.68 26.74 18.81
C THR A 181 16.18 26.75 19.07
N GLY A 182 16.75 27.92 19.37
CA GLY A 182 18.18 28.10 19.56
C GLY A 182 18.50 29.58 19.82
N PRO A 183 19.59 30.15 19.28
CA PRO A 183 19.92 31.55 19.40
C PRO A 183 18.79 32.48 18.96
N VAL A 184 18.02 32.07 17.96
CA VAL A 184 16.77 32.71 17.53
C VAL A 184 15.71 31.65 17.30
N CYS A 185 14.47 31.89 17.70
CA CYS A 185 13.36 30.98 17.50
C CYS A 185 12.50 31.42 16.30
N PHE A 186 12.20 30.48 15.40
CA PHE A 186 11.34 30.73 14.22
C PHE A 186 10.80 29.41 13.65
N ASN A 187 9.85 29.51 12.71
CA ASN A 187 9.29 28.37 12.02
C ASN A 187 9.84 28.26 10.60
N ALA A 188 10.07 27.05 10.12
CA ALA A 188 10.38 26.77 8.72
C ALA A 188 9.10 26.83 7.87
N SER A 189 9.24 27.18 6.60
CA SER A 189 8.18 27.03 5.60
C SER A 189 8.16 25.59 5.11
N ILE A 190 6.96 25.03 4.82
CA ILE A 190 6.77 23.68 4.35
C ILE A 190 6.04 23.71 3.02
N THR A 191 6.56 22.98 2.04
CA THR A 191 5.94 22.76 0.73
C THR A 191 5.51 21.33 0.61
N ASP A 192 4.21 21.08 0.42
CA ASP A 192 3.66 19.77 0.10
C ASP A 192 3.90 19.45 -1.37
N CYS A 193 4.54 18.32 -1.68
CA CYS A 193 4.79 17.84 -3.04
C CYS A 193 3.63 16.97 -3.58
N ASN A 194 2.54 16.81 -2.82
CA ASN A 194 1.35 16.00 -3.17
C ASN A 194 1.62 14.50 -3.47
N ASN A 195 2.70 13.95 -2.93
CA ASN A 195 3.12 12.56 -3.13
C ASN A 195 3.68 11.90 -1.86
N GLY A 196 3.24 12.41 -0.69
CA GLY A 196 3.73 11.99 0.62
C GLY A 196 5.13 12.51 0.97
N ARG A 197 5.69 13.40 0.15
CA ARG A 197 6.94 14.11 0.40
C ARG A 197 6.65 15.59 0.64
N TYR A 198 7.36 16.16 1.62
CA TYR A 198 7.30 17.57 1.98
C TYR A 198 8.73 18.12 2.03
N ILE A 199 8.89 19.38 1.67
CA ILE A 199 10.17 20.09 1.71
C ILE A 199 10.05 21.21 2.73
N ALA A 200 10.82 21.10 3.81
CA ALA A 200 10.99 22.18 4.77
C ALA A 200 12.14 23.08 4.34
N LYS A 201 11.92 24.41 4.41
CA LYS A 201 12.89 25.45 4.07
C LYS A 201 12.99 26.47 5.19
N TYR A 202 14.22 26.89 5.50
CA TYR A 202 14.47 27.88 6.52
C TYR A 202 15.77 28.64 6.25
N ASN A 203 15.94 29.77 6.93
CA ASN A 203 17.18 30.55 6.92
C ASN A 203 17.53 30.98 8.35
N CYS A 204 18.65 30.48 8.89
CA CYS A 204 19.19 30.90 10.16
C CYS A 204 20.03 32.16 9.96
N ILE A 205 19.75 33.23 10.69
CA ILE A 205 20.52 34.49 10.64
C ILE A 205 21.66 34.55 11.65
N MET A 206 21.66 33.65 12.65
CA MET A 206 22.69 33.56 13.68
C MET A 206 23.30 32.15 13.69
N CYS A 207 24.61 32.08 13.86
CA CYS A 207 25.30 30.82 14.07
C CYS A 207 25.07 30.31 15.51
N GLY A 208 25.21 28.98 15.69
CA GLY A 208 25.02 28.30 16.95
C GLY A 208 24.23 27.01 16.76
N ASP A 209 23.95 26.34 17.88
CA ASP A 209 23.19 25.08 17.85
C ASP A 209 21.67 25.36 17.99
N TYR A 210 20.91 24.68 17.17
CA TYR A 210 19.45 24.73 17.14
C TYR A 210 18.87 23.35 17.34
N TYR A 211 17.66 23.30 17.90
CA TYR A 211 16.81 22.12 17.93
C TYR A 211 15.70 22.27 16.90
N VAL A 212 15.63 21.34 15.94
CA VAL A 212 14.58 21.28 14.93
C VAL A 212 13.45 20.42 15.45
N ASN A 213 12.38 21.04 15.92
CA ASN A 213 11.20 20.38 16.43
C ASN A 213 10.24 20.14 15.26
N LEU A 214 10.14 18.91 14.78
CA LEU A 214 9.25 18.49 13.69
C LEU A 214 8.10 17.70 14.24
N ARG A 215 6.88 18.18 13.98
CA ARG A 215 5.61 17.59 14.42
C ARG A 215 4.66 17.40 13.26
N ARG A 216 3.78 16.41 13.38
CA ARG A 216 2.59 16.23 12.57
C ARG A 216 1.36 16.26 13.47
N ASP A 217 0.40 17.13 13.17
CA ASP A 217 -0.80 17.34 14.01
C ASP A 217 -0.46 17.51 15.51
N GLY A 218 0.60 18.28 15.82
CA GLY A 218 1.09 18.50 17.18
C GLY A 218 1.91 17.33 17.79
N VAL A 219 1.97 16.15 17.15
CA VAL A 219 2.73 14.97 17.64
C VAL A 219 4.12 14.96 17.02
N PRO A 220 5.21 14.83 17.80
CA PRO A 220 6.56 14.76 17.26
C PRO A 220 6.75 13.48 16.43
N ILE A 221 7.44 13.59 15.28
CA ILE A 221 7.87 12.42 14.52
C ILE A 221 9.05 11.72 15.17
N THR A 222 9.34 10.49 14.77
CA THR A 222 10.52 9.76 15.24
C THR A 222 11.81 10.52 14.96
N GLY A 223 12.63 10.69 16.00
CA GLY A 223 13.89 11.42 15.94
C GLY A 223 13.80 12.90 16.25
N SER A 224 12.60 13.49 16.34
CA SER A 224 12.43 14.89 16.77
C SER A 224 12.57 15.03 18.29
N PRO A 225 13.26 16.09 18.78
CA PRO A 225 13.95 17.15 18.03
C PRO A 225 15.30 16.71 17.44
N PHE A 226 15.65 17.21 16.26
CA PHE A 226 16.97 17.00 15.65
C PHE A 226 17.92 18.13 16.09
N VAL A 227 19.21 17.81 16.23
CA VAL A 227 20.25 18.80 16.56
C VAL A 227 20.85 19.31 15.25
N LEU A 228 20.79 20.62 15.05
CA LEU A 228 21.31 21.34 13.90
C LEU A 228 22.41 22.28 14.32
N SER A 229 23.59 22.17 13.72
CA SER A 229 24.69 23.14 13.91
C SER A 229 24.71 24.14 12.76
N VAL A 230 24.61 25.43 13.09
CA VAL A 230 24.67 26.52 12.12
C VAL A 230 26.01 27.22 12.25
N VAL A 231 26.82 27.15 11.19
CA VAL A 231 28.14 27.80 11.13
C VAL A 231 28.01 29.24 10.61
N ALA A 232 29.00 30.09 10.91
CA ALA A 232 29.04 31.44 10.39
C ALA A 232 29.18 31.44 8.85
N GLY A 233 28.39 32.27 8.18
CA GLY A 233 28.51 32.48 6.76
C GLY A 233 29.85 33.09 6.36
N LYS A 234 30.29 32.88 5.12
CA LYS A 234 31.53 33.53 4.60
C LYS A 234 31.33 35.04 4.60
N THR A 235 32.16 35.75 5.37
CA THR A 235 32.21 37.20 5.30
C THR A 235 32.70 37.61 3.91
N HIS A 236 31.86 38.29 3.14
CA HIS A 236 32.35 39.06 2.01
C HIS A 236 33.06 40.27 2.58
N GLY A 237 34.41 40.16 2.67
CA GLY A 237 35.24 41.29 3.08
C GLY A 237 34.93 42.50 2.23
N PRO A 238 34.98 43.74 2.81
CA PRO A 238 34.75 44.93 2.03
C PRO A 238 35.74 44.98 0.87
N ARG A 239 35.23 45.16 -0.37
CA ARG A 239 36.10 45.49 -1.52
C ARG A 239 36.71 46.84 -1.23
N ASN A 240 37.89 46.87 -0.59
CA ASN A 240 38.69 48.07 -0.45
C ASN A 240 39.10 48.54 -1.86
N LYS A 241 38.27 49.40 -2.46
CA LYS A 241 38.73 50.25 -3.54
C LYS A 241 39.58 51.37 -2.89
N PHE A 242 40.86 51.10 -2.78
CA PHE A 242 41.81 52.20 -2.56
C PHE A 242 41.82 53.03 -3.84
N PRO A 243 41.49 54.34 -3.78
CA PRO A 243 41.76 55.20 -4.90
C PRO A 243 43.26 55.29 -5.12
N LYS A 244 43.69 55.00 -6.36
CA LYS A 244 45.07 55.25 -6.78
C LYS A 244 45.23 56.78 -6.76
N SER A 245 46.04 57.27 -5.84
CA SER A 245 46.51 58.67 -5.89
C SER A 245 47.42 58.82 -7.10
N SER A 246 47.08 59.78 -7.94
CA SER A 246 47.87 60.32 -9.04
C SER A 246 49.09 61.06 -8.54
#